data_fe5da718471f92fa12b3738eebbd19ba
#
_entry.id   fe5da718471f92fa12b3738eebbd19ba
#
_cell.length_a   1.000
_cell.length_b   1.000
_cell.length_c   1.000
_cell.angle_alpha   90.00
_cell.angle_beta   90.00
_cell.angle_gamma   90.00
#
_symmetry.space_group_name_H-M   'P 1'
#
loop_
_entity.id
_entity.type
_entity.pdbx_description
1 polymer ?
#
loop_
_entity_poly.entity_id
_entity_poly.type
_entity_poly.pdbx_seq_one_letter_code
_entity_poly.pdbx_strand_id
1 'polypeptide(L)'
;ISAFCRDRENGIWICFHQNGLNYYSPFRPFHVHYPWDGQYSMKGEVIRDICTDIYGNIWVGTEDAGINCLEKKTGTFTNYQPVPGGNGLSHTNIRGLAASGDRLWIGHVIHGIDLMDIKTRKVIKHYNLLKDSLTVKNSTVRCIKVLQEGQVYVGTDDGIYKYDFLNDRFLYAPQFPPFAVNCIYEDRLGRIWT
;
A
#
# COMPACT_ATOMS: atom_id res chain seq x y z
N ILE A 1 1.03 -13.04 -10.82
CA ILE A 1 0.63 -12.61 -9.47
C ILE A 1 1.48 -11.42 -9.11
N SER A 2 0.84 -10.32 -8.70
CA SER A 2 1.53 -9.07 -8.32
C SER A 2 1.66 -8.97 -6.79
N ALA A 3 0.64 -9.38 -6.07
CA ALA A 3 0.62 -9.39 -4.61
C ALA A 3 -0.38 -10.42 -4.09
N PHE A 4 -0.25 -10.77 -2.83
CA PHE A 4 -1.26 -11.51 -2.09
C PHE A 4 -1.27 -11.09 -0.62
N CYS A 5 -2.42 -11.17 0.01
CA CYS A 5 -2.51 -10.99 1.45
C CYS A 5 -3.48 -11.98 2.07
N ARG A 6 -3.28 -12.25 3.36
CA ARG A 6 -4.19 -13.04 4.18
C ARG A 6 -5.05 -12.10 5.00
N ASP A 7 -6.36 -12.31 4.96
CA ASP A 7 -7.29 -11.57 5.79
C ASP A 7 -7.42 -12.17 7.21
N ARG A 8 -8.24 -11.54 8.04
CA ARG A 8 -8.48 -11.98 9.42
C ARG A 8 -9.28 -13.28 9.54
N GLU A 9 -9.93 -13.71 8.46
CA GLU A 9 -10.72 -14.93 8.40
C GLU A 9 -9.92 -16.08 7.77
N ASN A 10 -8.59 -15.89 7.61
CA ASN A 10 -7.66 -16.80 6.97
C ASN A 10 -7.91 -17.01 5.46
N GLY A 11 -8.72 -16.17 4.84
CA GLY A 11 -8.85 -16.10 3.40
C GLY A 11 -7.60 -15.55 2.74
N ILE A 12 -7.35 -15.92 1.50
CA ILE A 12 -6.21 -15.45 0.71
C ILE A 12 -6.72 -14.61 -0.44
N TRP A 13 -6.29 -13.35 -0.49
CA TRP A 13 -6.51 -12.43 -1.58
C TRP A 13 -5.32 -12.48 -2.53
N ILE A 14 -5.56 -12.64 -3.82
CA ILE A 14 -4.54 -12.81 -4.85
C ILE A 14 -4.77 -11.76 -5.96
N CYS A 15 -3.77 -10.92 -6.17
CA CYS A 15 -3.76 -9.91 -7.22
C CYS A 15 -3.09 -10.43 -8.48
N PHE A 16 -3.69 -10.19 -9.64
CA PHE A 16 -3.12 -10.47 -10.94
C PHE A 16 -2.84 -9.18 -11.70
N HIS A 17 -1.79 -9.18 -12.51
CA HIS A 17 -1.34 -8.00 -13.25
C HIS A 17 -2.41 -7.44 -14.20
N GLN A 18 -3.27 -8.28 -14.76
CA GLN A 18 -4.29 -7.90 -15.75
C GLN A 18 -5.64 -8.60 -15.57
N ASN A 19 -5.79 -9.41 -14.52
CA ASN A 19 -6.97 -10.26 -14.34
C ASN A 19 -7.70 -10.01 -13.02
N GLY A 20 -7.60 -8.77 -12.50
CA GLY A 20 -8.34 -8.35 -11.31
C GLY A 20 -7.90 -9.03 -10.01
N LEU A 21 -8.81 -9.08 -9.07
CA LEU A 21 -8.61 -9.57 -7.71
C LEU A 21 -9.38 -10.87 -7.49
N ASN A 22 -8.72 -11.87 -6.94
CA ASN A 22 -9.31 -13.16 -6.61
C ASN A 22 -9.26 -13.41 -5.11
N TYR A 23 -10.28 -14.08 -4.60
CA TYR A 23 -10.37 -14.47 -3.20
C TYR A 23 -10.52 -15.98 -3.05
N TYR A 24 -9.62 -16.58 -2.28
CA TYR A 24 -9.70 -17.97 -1.87
C TYR A 24 -10.04 -18.05 -0.38
N SER A 25 -11.15 -18.73 -0.06
CA SER A 25 -11.54 -19.01 1.31
C SER A 25 -11.25 -20.46 1.66
N PRO A 26 -10.60 -20.77 2.80
CA PRO A 26 -10.39 -22.15 3.22
C PRO A 26 -11.70 -22.85 3.63
N PHE A 27 -12.77 -22.08 3.85
CA PHE A 27 -14.07 -22.60 4.27
C PHE A 27 -15.07 -22.74 3.11
N ARG A 28 -14.70 -22.31 1.90
CA ARG A 28 -15.56 -22.36 0.72
C ARG A 28 -14.76 -22.95 -0.46
N PRO A 29 -15.33 -23.94 -1.18
CA PRO A 29 -14.61 -24.63 -2.25
C PRO A 29 -14.49 -23.82 -3.57
N PHE A 30 -14.91 -22.56 -3.58
CA PHE A 30 -14.83 -21.69 -4.75
C PHE A 30 -14.17 -20.36 -4.38
N HIS A 31 -13.55 -19.73 -5.35
CA HIS A 31 -13.00 -18.39 -5.23
C HIS A 31 -13.95 -17.35 -5.81
N VAL A 32 -13.85 -16.12 -5.34
CA VAL A 32 -14.56 -14.97 -5.89
C VAL A 32 -13.58 -14.16 -6.73
N HIS A 33 -13.96 -13.85 -7.95
CA HIS A 33 -13.21 -12.96 -8.83
C HIS A 33 -13.89 -11.59 -8.88
N TYR A 34 -13.12 -10.54 -8.65
CA TYR A 34 -13.56 -9.15 -8.76
C TYR A 34 -12.98 -8.56 -10.04
N PRO A 35 -13.78 -8.43 -11.13
CA PRO A 35 -13.30 -7.82 -12.36
C PRO A 35 -13.05 -6.33 -12.17
N TRP A 36 -12.24 -5.75 -13.03
CA TRP A 36 -11.93 -4.31 -13.02
C TRP A 36 -13.02 -3.46 -13.73
N ASP A 37 -13.97 -4.10 -14.40
CA ASP A 37 -15.08 -3.48 -15.12
C ASP A 37 -16.43 -3.71 -14.43
N GLY A 38 -17.35 -2.75 -14.56
CA GLY A 38 -18.68 -2.82 -13.97
C GLY A 38 -18.99 -1.68 -13.00
N GLN A 39 -20.28 -1.57 -12.62
CA GLN A 39 -20.78 -0.41 -11.85
C GLN A 39 -20.24 -0.34 -10.41
N TYR A 40 -19.98 -1.48 -9.78
CA TYR A 40 -19.45 -1.57 -8.41
C TYR A 40 -18.10 -2.29 -8.36
N SER A 41 -17.41 -2.34 -9.51
CA SER A 41 -16.13 -3.00 -9.64
C SER A 41 -14.98 -2.09 -9.21
N MET A 42 -13.86 -2.73 -8.98
CA MET A 42 -12.59 -2.07 -8.82
C MET A 42 -12.25 -1.22 -10.06
N LYS A 43 -11.57 -0.09 -9.87
CA LYS A 43 -11.00 0.72 -10.96
C LYS A 43 -9.52 0.38 -11.13
N GLY A 44 -9.04 0.43 -12.38
CA GLY A 44 -7.68 0.13 -12.74
C GLY A 44 -7.45 -1.32 -13.15
N GLU A 45 -6.52 -1.48 -14.09
CA GLU A 45 -6.22 -2.78 -14.71
C GLU A 45 -5.03 -3.49 -14.07
N VAL A 46 -4.06 -2.71 -13.55
CA VAL A 46 -2.79 -3.24 -13.05
C VAL A 46 -2.71 -3.09 -11.55
N ILE A 47 -2.97 -4.18 -10.84
CA ILE A 47 -2.87 -4.22 -9.38
C ILE A 47 -1.41 -4.39 -8.97
N ARG A 48 -0.95 -3.58 -8.03
CA ARG A 48 0.43 -3.58 -7.53
C ARG A 48 0.57 -4.09 -6.12
N ASP A 49 -0.33 -3.68 -5.23
CA ASP A 49 -0.26 -4.06 -3.82
C ASP A 49 -1.65 -4.17 -3.19
N ILE A 50 -1.72 -4.88 -2.07
CA ILE A 50 -2.96 -5.13 -1.34
C ILE A 50 -2.69 -5.23 0.16
N CYS A 51 -3.53 -4.60 0.97
CA CYS A 51 -3.49 -4.75 2.42
C CYS A 51 -4.89 -4.76 3.04
N THR A 52 -4.96 -5.19 4.30
CA THR A 52 -6.19 -5.14 5.09
C THR A 52 -6.07 -4.08 6.18
N ASP A 53 -7.15 -3.39 6.50
CA ASP A 53 -7.21 -2.48 7.64
C ASP A 53 -7.78 -3.14 8.91
N ILE A 54 -7.79 -2.38 10.02
CA ILE A 54 -8.31 -2.88 11.30
C ILE A 54 -9.83 -3.13 11.29
N TYR A 55 -10.55 -2.59 10.32
CA TYR A 55 -11.99 -2.78 10.13
C TYR A 55 -12.32 -3.97 9.24
N GLY A 56 -11.28 -4.60 8.65
CA GLY A 56 -11.39 -5.73 7.73
C GLY A 56 -11.72 -5.34 6.30
N ASN A 57 -11.62 -4.06 5.92
CA ASN A 57 -11.69 -3.65 4.53
C ASN A 57 -10.42 -4.06 3.80
N ILE A 58 -10.52 -4.29 2.49
CA ILE A 58 -9.39 -4.63 1.62
C ILE A 58 -9.04 -3.39 0.80
N TRP A 59 -7.80 -2.93 0.92
CA TRP A 59 -7.25 -1.84 0.14
C TRP A 59 -6.40 -2.38 -0.99
N VAL A 60 -6.64 -1.89 -2.20
CA VAL A 60 -5.99 -2.34 -3.43
C VAL A 60 -5.35 -1.14 -4.11
N GLY A 61 -4.03 -1.17 -4.29
CA GLY A 61 -3.27 -0.16 -5.02
C GLY A 61 -3.11 -0.55 -6.48
N THR A 62 -3.36 0.39 -7.38
CA THR A 62 -3.24 0.20 -8.82
C THR A 62 -2.19 1.13 -9.43
N GLU A 63 -1.71 0.77 -10.61
CA GLU A 63 -0.75 1.61 -11.34
C GLU A 63 -1.40 2.82 -12.00
N ASP A 64 -2.66 2.71 -12.35
CA ASP A 64 -3.38 3.59 -13.28
C ASP A 64 -4.58 4.32 -12.68
N ALA A 65 -5.15 3.81 -11.58
CA ALA A 65 -6.42 4.33 -11.02
C ALA A 65 -6.38 4.64 -9.51
N GLY A 66 -5.21 4.84 -8.92
CA GLY A 66 -5.08 5.16 -7.50
C GLY A 66 -5.35 3.95 -6.60
N ILE A 67 -6.11 4.13 -5.52
CA ILE A 67 -6.47 3.06 -4.60
C ILE A 67 -7.96 2.76 -4.63
N ASN A 68 -8.28 1.49 -4.39
CA ASN A 68 -9.65 1.01 -4.21
C ASN A 68 -9.80 0.43 -2.81
N CYS A 69 -10.95 0.64 -2.19
CA CYS A 69 -11.33 0.02 -0.94
C CYS A 69 -12.53 -0.90 -1.16
N LEU A 70 -12.37 -2.20 -0.95
CA LEU A 70 -13.49 -3.13 -0.84
C LEU A 70 -14.01 -3.07 0.60
N GLU A 71 -15.18 -2.48 0.76
CA GLU A 71 -15.83 -2.33 2.05
C GLU A 71 -16.34 -3.68 2.56
N LYS A 72 -15.85 -4.15 3.72
CA LYS A 72 -16.26 -5.44 4.30
C LYS A 72 -17.76 -5.53 4.54
N LYS A 73 -18.40 -4.43 4.94
CA LYS A 73 -19.83 -4.40 5.31
C LYS A 73 -20.77 -4.51 4.11
N THR A 74 -20.41 -3.87 3.00
CA THR A 74 -21.26 -3.74 1.81
C THR A 74 -20.85 -4.65 0.67
N GLY A 75 -19.58 -5.09 0.65
CA GLY A 75 -19.01 -5.85 -0.48
C GLY A 75 -18.82 -5.01 -1.74
N THR A 76 -18.85 -3.68 -1.63
CA THR A 76 -18.70 -2.75 -2.76
C THR A 76 -17.35 -2.06 -2.76
N PHE A 77 -16.85 -1.70 -3.94
CA PHE A 77 -15.64 -0.91 -4.09
C PHE A 77 -15.91 0.59 -4.07
N THR A 78 -15.04 1.31 -3.38
CA THR A 78 -14.91 2.78 -3.48
C THR A 78 -13.52 3.10 -4.00
N ASN A 79 -13.42 3.93 -5.05
CA ASN A 79 -12.16 4.34 -5.64
C ASN A 79 -11.75 5.74 -5.18
N TYR A 80 -10.46 5.93 -4.90
CA TYR A 80 -9.84 7.19 -4.50
C TYR A 80 -8.73 7.55 -5.48
N GLN A 81 -8.77 8.79 -5.95
CA GLN A 81 -7.84 9.34 -6.95
C GLN A 81 -7.32 10.72 -6.52
N PRO A 82 -6.34 11.28 -7.22
CA PRO A 82 -5.95 12.67 -7.05
C PRO A 82 -7.15 13.62 -7.24
N VAL A 83 -7.25 14.60 -6.34
CA VAL A 83 -8.27 15.66 -6.43
C VAL A 83 -7.56 17.01 -6.55
N PRO A 84 -7.70 17.73 -7.67
CA PRO A 84 -7.05 19.02 -7.85
C PRO A 84 -7.42 20.00 -6.72
N GLY A 85 -6.42 20.52 -6.00
CA GLY A 85 -6.62 21.46 -4.89
C GLY A 85 -7.29 20.89 -3.64
N GLY A 86 -7.48 19.56 -3.56
CA GLY A 86 -8.14 18.88 -2.45
C GLY A 86 -7.23 17.91 -1.67
N ASN A 87 -7.82 17.21 -0.70
CA ASN A 87 -7.14 16.20 0.13
C ASN A 87 -7.21 14.80 -0.52
N GLY A 88 -7.03 14.71 -1.84
CA GLY A 88 -6.93 13.46 -2.58
C GLY A 88 -5.51 12.92 -2.60
N LEU A 89 -5.30 11.81 -3.33
CA LEU A 89 -3.98 11.21 -3.52
C LEU A 89 -3.05 12.17 -4.29
N SER A 90 -1.76 12.05 -4.05
CA SER A 90 -0.72 12.79 -4.78
C SER A 90 -0.56 12.30 -6.23
N HIS A 91 -0.78 11.01 -6.47
CA HIS A 91 -0.69 10.40 -7.80
C HIS A 91 -1.52 9.13 -7.92
N THR A 92 -1.81 8.69 -9.16
CA THR A 92 -2.57 7.45 -9.42
C THR A 92 -1.73 6.18 -9.37
N ASN A 93 -0.41 6.27 -9.59
CA ASN A 93 0.47 5.11 -9.65
C ASN A 93 0.93 4.70 -8.26
N ILE A 94 0.28 3.68 -7.71
CA ILE A 94 0.53 3.15 -6.38
C ILE A 94 1.42 1.91 -6.46
N ARG A 95 2.41 1.81 -5.57
CA ARG A 95 3.37 0.70 -5.50
C ARG A 95 3.40 -0.02 -4.17
N GLY A 96 3.04 0.66 -3.09
CA GLY A 96 3.05 0.05 -1.77
C GLY A 96 1.89 0.53 -0.91
N LEU A 97 1.29 -0.37 -0.15
CA LEU A 97 0.22 -0.11 0.79
C LEU A 97 0.51 -0.79 2.13
N ALA A 98 0.32 -0.05 3.22
CA ALA A 98 0.34 -0.64 4.55
C ALA A 98 -0.63 0.07 5.49
N ALA A 99 -1.48 -0.69 6.17
CA ALA A 99 -2.41 -0.16 7.17
C ALA A 99 -1.86 -0.38 8.59
N SER A 100 -2.01 0.62 9.45
CA SER A 100 -1.66 0.55 10.86
C SER A 100 -2.61 1.41 11.68
N GLY A 101 -3.40 0.78 12.56
CA GLY A 101 -4.48 1.48 13.25
C GLY A 101 -5.45 2.14 12.28
N ASP A 102 -5.74 3.41 12.49
CA ASP A 102 -6.63 4.20 11.63
C ASP A 102 -5.89 4.85 10.44
N ARG A 103 -4.65 4.44 10.15
CA ARG A 103 -3.79 5.06 9.14
C ARG A 103 -3.48 4.10 8.00
N LEU A 104 -3.55 4.60 6.76
CA LEU A 104 -3.13 3.91 5.54
C LEU A 104 -1.95 4.67 4.92
N TRP A 105 -0.81 4.00 4.83
CA TRP A 105 0.39 4.47 4.15
C TRP A 105 0.32 4.07 2.68
N ILE A 106 0.47 5.04 1.79
CA ILE A 106 0.28 4.87 0.34
C ILE A 106 1.53 5.36 -0.37
N GLY A 107 2.29 4.45 -0.95
CA GLY A 107 3.53 4.74 -1.65
C GLY A 107 3.32 4.90 -3.15
N HIS A 108 3.90 5.95 -3.70
CA HIS A 108 3.81 6.32 -5.11
C HIS A 108 5.14 6.10 -5.84
N VAL A 109 5.07 5.91 -7.16
CA VAL A 109 6.25 6.01 -8.00
C VAL A 109 6.70 7.47 -8.04
N ILE A 110 7.92 7.75 -7.58
CA ILE A 110 8.57 9.09 -7.57
C ILE A 110 7.79 10.25 -6.94
N HIS A 111 6.63 9.99 -6.32
CA HIS A 111 5.79 11.02 -5.66
C HIS A 111 5.75 10.88 -4.14
N GLY A 112 6.69 10.13 -3.53
CA GLY A 112 6.74 9.94 -2.09
C GLY A 112 5.61 9.11 -1.51
N ILE A 113 5.12 9.47 -0.34
CA ILE A 113 4.12 8.70 0.42
C ILE A 113 2.99 9.61 0.88
N ASP A 114 1.77 9.20 0.64
CA ASP A 114 0.59 9.77 1.27
C ASP A 114 0.22 9.01 2.54
N LEU A 115 -0.21 9.73 3.55
CA LEU A 115 -0.84 9.20 4.75
C LEU A 115 -2.32 9.54 4.72
N MET A 116 -3.17 8.51 4.63
CA MET A 116 -4.62 8.66 4.66
C MET A 116 -5.17 8.24 6.03
N ASP A 117 -6.10 9.01 6.55
CA ASP A 117 -6.94 8.60 7.67
C ASP A 117 -8.06 7.69 7.16
N ILE A 118 -8.09 6.44 7.66
CA ILE A 118 -9.01 5.40 7.18
C ILE A 118 -10.48 5.73 7.50
N LYS A 119 -10.76 6.43 8.61
CA LYS A 119 -12.13 6.78 9.01
C LYS A 119 -12.72 7.87 8.16
N THR A 120 -11.94 8.94 7.94
CA THR A 120 -12.39 10.11 7.17
C THR A 120 -12.18 9.94 5.67
N ARG A 121 -11.38 8.95 5.25
CA ARG A 121 -11.05 8.66 3.84
C ARG A 121 -10.34 9.84 3.15
N LYS A 122 -9.59 10.64 3.91
CA LYS A 122 -8.85 11.81 3.41
C LYS A 122 -7.36 11.63 3.59
N VAL A 123 -6.58 12.07 2.61
CA VAL A 123 -5.14 12.23 2.77
C VAL A 123 -4.90 13.36 3.76
N ILE A 124 -4.21 13.06 4.85
CA ILE A 124 -3.92 14.00 5.94
C ILE A 124 -2.51 14.56 5.87
N LYS A 125 -1.59 13.86 5.18
CA LYS A 125 -0.22 14.30 5.02
C LYS A 125 0.44 13.65 3.80
N HIS A 126 1.40 14.38 3.23
CA HIS A 126 2.30 13.91 2.18
C HIS A 126 3.76 13.98 2.67
N TYR A 127 4.55 12.93 2.39
CA TYR A 127 5.96 12.84 2.74
C TYR A 127 6.81 12.67 1.50
N ASN A 128 7.88 13.44 1.40
CA ASN A 128 8.91 13.25 0.40
C ASN A 128 9.94 12.21 0.87
N LEU A 129 10.44 11.42 -0.06
CA LEU A 129 11.52 10.44 0.15
C LEU A 129 12.80 10.93 -0.53
N LEU A 130 13.51 11.84 0.16
CA LEU A 130 14.74 12.41 -0.33
C LEU A 130 15.93 11.78 0.44
N LYS A 131 16.92 11.28 -0.29
CA LYS A 131 18.10 10.63 0.29
C LYS A 131 18.98 11.63 1.07
N ASP A 132 19.04 12.84 0.58
CA ASP A 132 19.73 13.96 1.19
C ASP A 132 19.06 15.28 0.80
N SER A 133 19.54 16.39 1.36
CA SER A 133 19.01 17.74 1.08
C SER A 133 19.26 18.24 -0.34
N LEU A 134 20.10 17.57 -1.12
CA LEU A 134 20.43 17.91 -2.51
C LEU A 134 19.61 17.10 -3.52
N THR A 135 18.92 16.05 -3.06
CA THR A 135 18.09 15.18 -3.92
C THR A 135 16.81 15.90 -4.30
N VAL A 136 16.59 16.08 -5.59
CA VAL A 136 15.43 16.81 -6.14
C VAL A 136 14.23 15.89 -6.39
N LYS A 137 14.48 14.61 -6.60
CA LYS A 137 13.43 13.60 -6.87
C LYS A 137 13.23 12.70 -5.67
N ASN A 138 11.97 12.36 -5.40
CA ASN A 138 11.67 11.26 -4.50
C ASN A 138 12.20 9.95 -5.05
N SER A 139 12.69 9.10 -4.16
CA SER A 139 12.98 7.71 -4.51
C SER A 139 11.71 6.98 -4.90
N THR A 140 11.78 6.10 -5.89
CA THR A 140 10.64 5.28 -6.31
C THR A 140 10.27 4.31 -5.19
N VAL A 141 9.06 4.41 -4.65
CA VAL A 141 8.56 3.42 -3.71
C VAL A 141 8.31 2.10 -4.43
N ARG A 142 8.73 1.00 -3.81
CA ARG A 142 8.49 -0.37 -4.28
C ARG A 142 7.62 -1.17 -3.33
N CYS A 143 7.80 -0.97 -2.02
CA CYS A 143 6.99 -1.60 -0.99
C CYS A 143 6.95 -0.75 0.29
N ILE A 144 5.91 -0.95 1.08
CA ILE A 144 5.79 -0.39 2.43
C ILE A 144 5.50 -1.53 3.40
N LYS A 145 6.14 -1.51 4.56
CA LYS A 145 5.88 -2.47 5.63
C LYS A 145 5.76 -1.78 6.97
N VAL A 146 4.70 -2.11 7.69
CA VAL A 146 4.59 -1.82 9.12
C VAL A 146 5.00 -3.09 9.87
N LEU A 147 6.02 -2.97 10.72
CA LEU A 147 6.53 -4.07 11.52
C LEU A 147 5.69 -4.28 12.79
N GLN A 148 5.94 -5.39 13.51
CA GLN A 148 5.17 -5.78 14.71
C GLN A 148 5.13 -4.69 15.78
N GLU A 149 6.23 -3.93 15.94
CA GLU A 149 6.31 -2.80 16.87
C GLU A 149 5.68 -1.50 16.35
N GLY A 150 5.03 -1.54 15.19
CA GLY A 150 4.41 -0.37 14.55
C GLY A 150 5.37 0.49 13.74
N GLN A 151 6.65 0.15 13.68
CA GLN A 151 7.64 0.87 12.90
C GLN A 151 7.38 0.73 11.40
N VAL A 152 7.38 1.84 10.68
CA VAL A 152 7.14 1.89 9.23
C VAL A 152 8.45 1.92 8.47
N TYR A 153 8.62 1.00 7.53
CA TYR A 153 9.73 0.94 6.58
C TYR A 153 9.23 0.99 5.15
N VAL A 154 10.02 1.64 4.29
CA VAL A 154 9.74 1.82 2.87
C VAL A 154 10.91 1.33 2.07
N GLY A 155 10.68 0.33 1.22
CA GLY A 155 11.63 -0.13 0.23
C GLY A 155 11.52 0.71 -1.04
N THR A 156 12.66 1.13 -1.57
CA THR A 156 12.77 2.01 -2.74
C THR A 156 13.79 1.47 -3.75
N ASP A 157 14.02 2.19 -4.85
CA ASP A 157 15.05 1.87 -5.85
C ASP A 157 16.48 2.01 -5.31
N ASP A 158 16.69 2.82 -4.28
CA ASP A 158 18.00 3.18 -3.76
C ASP A 158 18.22 2.82 -2.27
N GLY A 159 17.37 1.95 -1.73
CA GLY A 159 17.49 1.42 -0.37
C GLY A 159 16.22 1.52 0.46
N ILE A 160 16.38 1.63 1.76
CA ILE A 160 15.28 1.64 2.73
C ILE A 160 15.20 2.99 3.42
N TYR A 161 13.96 3.46 3.59
CA TYR A 161 13.61 4.59 4.45
C TYR A 161 12.82 4.09 5.66
N LYS A 162 13.08 4.72 6.81
CA LYS A 162 12.40 4.45 8.08
C LYS A 162 11.64 5.69 8.52
N TYR A 163 10.41 5.52 8.99
CA TYR A 163 9.64 6.62 9.55
C TYR A 163 10.14 7.01 10.94
N ASP A 164 10.46 8.28 11.12
CA ASP A 164 10.85 8.90 12.39
C ASP A 164 9.61 9.53 13.02
N PHE A 165 9.06 8.88 14.03
CA PHE A 165 7.87 9.32 14.75
C PHE A 165 8.08 10.64 15.53
N LEU A 166 9.32 10.93 15.97
CA LEU A 166 9.61 12.13 16.75
C LEU A 166 9.59 13.39 15.88
N ASN A 167 10.15 13.28 14.67
CA ASN A 167 10.28 14.41 13.75
C ASN A 167 9.27 14.36 12.61
N ASP A 168 8.37 13.36 12.60
CA ASP A 168 7.30 13.17 11.64
C ASP A 168 7.78 13.23 10.18
N ARG A 169 8.80 12.42 9.85
CA ARG A 169 9.43 12.36 8.53
C ARG A 169 10.03 10.99 8.25
N PHE A 170 10.29 10.70 6.98
CA PHE A 170 11.09 9.54 6.58
C PHE A 170 12.58 9.90 6.52
N LEU A 171 13.41 9.01 7.06
CA LEU A 171 14.86 9.09 7.03
C LEU A 171 15.42 7.89 6.28
N TYR A 172 16.44 8.14 5.44
CA TYR A 172 17.20 7.07 4.82
C TYR A 172 17.86 6.20 5.90
N ALA A 173 17.83 4.89 5.73
CA ALA A 173 18.34 3.91 6.69
C ALA A 173 19.64 3.25 6.18
N PRO A 174 20.83 3.86 6.42
CA PRO A 174 22.11 3.45 5.82
C PRO A 174 22.62 2.09 6.31
N GLN A 175 22.04 1.52 7.37
CA GLN A 175 22.36 0.17 7.85
C GLN A 175 21.88 -0.94 6.91
N PHE A 176 21.00 -0.62 5.96
CA PHE A 176 20.57 -1.54 4.90
C PHE A 176 21.33 -1.27 3.60
N PRO A 177 21.53 -2.30 2.75
CA PRO A 177 22.20 -2.11 1.47
C PRO A 177 21.49 -1.09 0.57
N PRO A 178 22.23 -0.24 -0.19
CA PRO A 178 21.67 0.78 -1.08
C PRO A 178 21.23 0.19 -2.43
N PHE A 179 20.42 -0.85 -2.41
CA PHE A 179 19.88 -1.51 -3.59
C PHE A 179 18.38 -1.38 -3.66
N ALA A 180 17.81 -1.67 -4.83
CA ALA A 180 16.37 -1.74 -5.01
C ALA A 180 15.74 -2.81 -4.12
N VAL A 181 14.81 -2.40 -3.26
CA VAL A 181 14.13 -3.25 -2.30
C VAL A 181 12.69 -3.47 -2.71
N ASN A 182 12.39 -4.65 -3.24
CA ASN A 182 11.06 -5.00 -3.76
C ASN A 182 10.09 -5.49 -2.69
N CYS A 183 10.60 -5.99 -1.56
CA CYS A 183 9.79 -6.53 -0.48
C CYS A 183 10.53 -6.35 0.85
N ILE A 184 9.80 -6.13 1.91
CA ILE A 184 10.29 -6.14 3.30
C ILE A 184 9.43 -7.12 4.08
N TYR A 185 10.07 -8.09 4.74
CA TYR A 185 9.39 -9.07 5.55
C TYR A 185 10.04 -9.15 6.94
N GLU A 186 9.22 -9.16 7.99
CA GLU A 186 9.65 -9.41 9.35
C GLU A 186 9.23 -10.82 9.77
N ASP A 187 10.18 -11.63 10.18
CA ASP A 187 9.89 -12.96 10.65
C ASP A 187 9.48 -12.98 12.16
N ARG A 188 9.13 -14.17 12.66
CA ARG A 188 8.66 -14.31 14.05
C ARG A 188 9.74 -14.01 15.11
N LEU A 189 10.99 -13.91 14.71
CA LEU A 189 12.12 -13.56 15.57
C LEU A 189 12.49 -12.08 15.48
N GLY A 190 11.69 -11.25 14.76
CA GLY A 190 11.95 -9.83 14.54
C GLY A 190 13.07 -9.55 13.52
N ARG A 191 13.50 -10.55 12.73
CA ARG A 191 14.52 -10.35 11.70
C ARG A 191 13.87 -9.77 10.45
N ILE A 192 14.53 -8.77 9.87
CA ILE A 192 14.07 -8.09 8.65
C ILE A 192 14.76 -8.73 7.44
N TRP A 193 13.97 -9.18 6.49
CA TRP A 193 14.39 -9.73 5.20
C TRP A 193 14.01 -8.73 4.09
N THR A 194 14.91 -8.50 3.14
CA THR A 194 14.72 -7.54 2.02
C THR A 194 15.16 -8.14 0.69
#